data_c6b6a83161fbf99e1fde195c5b5cfa9e
#
_entry.id   c6b6a83161fbf99e1fde195c5b5cfa9e
#
_cell.length_a   1.000
_cell.length_b   1.000
_cell.length_c   1.000
_cell.angle_alpha   90.00
_cell.angle_beta   90.00
_cell.angle_gamma   90.00
#
_symmetry.space_group_name_H-M   'P 1'
#
loop_
_entity.id
_entity.type
_entity.pdbx_description
1 polymer ?
#
loop_
_entity_poly.entity_id
_entity_poly.type
_entity_poly.pdbx_seq_one_letter_code
_entity_poly.pdbx_strand_id
1 'polypeptide(L)'
;MRVRTLGACGLSVRLVGMAKKSRAPKKSQKTQKTQKNRIDDTESTPVQGAAAGVYPISTGEAELVPDGYHADGWLLLINGVQSSHVIVGEPRQLDFEYMRWIAAVVSSHVEEHLDAAKLRITHLGGGACSMARYFADLYPTSRNTVVELDAKLAEYVRAWFDIPKAPRVKIRVGEAGAVTATFAPASRDVLIRDVFAGDTTPEALTTVEFTRTVAESLAPGGLYILNCGDGPALSGARAEASALLEVFEYVCIVADSAMLKGRRRGNVIIAGSHAPLPEAGSVQAAAIARELMGGGVPAQYWDTARVRQFVR
;
A
#
# COMPACT_ATOMS: atom_id res chain seq x y z
N MET A 1 -34.46 40.69 -9.91
CA MET A 1 -33.43 40.12 -10.76
C MET A 1 -33.13 38.73 -10.21
N ARG A 2 -33.61 37.67 -10.88
CA ARG A 2 -33.54 36.27 -10.39
C ARG A 2 -32.26 35.63 -10.92
N VAL A 3 -31.43 35.13 -10.02
CA VAL A 3 -30.27 34.26 -10.37
C VAL A 3 -30.68 32.81 -10.11
N ARG A 4 -30.58 31.99 -11.16
CA ARG A 4 -30.89 30.56 -11.13
C ARG A 4 -29.65 29.79 -10.61
N THR A 5 -29.85 28.97 -9.61
CA THR A 5 -28.95 27.94 -9.14
C THR A 5 -29.04 26.72 -10.07
N LEU A 6 -27.88 26.27 -10.61
CA LEU A 6 -27.75 25.00 -11.32
C LEU A 6 -27.34 23.92 -10.32
N GLY A 7 -28.10 22.83 -10.33
CA GLY A 7 -27.93 21.72 -9.42
C GLY A 7 -26.77 20.80 -9.79
N ALA A 8 -26.13 20.28 -8.77
CA ALA A 8 -25.13 19.21 -8.84
C ALA A 8 -25.79 17.87 -9.15
N CYS A 9 -25.28 17.18 -10.16
CA CYS A 9 -25.68 15.83 -10.53
C CYS A 9 -24.86 14.82 -9.74
N GLY A 10 -25.45 14.21 -8.71
CA GLY A 10 -24.86 13.08 -7.99
C GLY A 10 -25.17 11.76 -8.70
N LEU A 11 -24.15 11.05 -9.12
CA LEU A 11 -24.28 9.66 -9.58
C LEU A 11 -24.16 8.70 -8.39
N SER A 12 -25.31 8.18 -7.97
CA SER A 12 -25.42 7.09 -7.02
C SER A 12 -25.48 5.77 -7.80
N VAL A 13 -24.49 4.91 -7.65
CA VAL A 13 -24.52 3.54 -8.19
C VAL A 13 -25.29 2.66 -7.21
N ARG A 14 -26.49 2.26 -7.59
CA ARG A 14 -27.30 1.25 -6.86
C ARG A 14 -26.92 -0.14 -7.31
N LEU A 15 -26.55 -0.99 -6.37
CA LEU A 15 -26.59 -2.44 -6.50
C LEU A 15 -28.06 -2.90 -6.60
N VAL A 16 -28.41 -3.61 -7.67
CA VAL A 16 -29.67 -4.34 -7.78
C VAL A 16 -29.36 -5.81 -7.98
N GLY A 17 -29.61 -6.59 -6.94
CA GLY A 17 -29.74 -8.04 -7.04
C GLY A 17 -31.14 -8.41 -7.49
N MET A 18 -31.26 -9.32 -8.46
CA MET A 18 -32.48 -10.09 -8.68
C MET A 18 -32.16 -11.44 -9.30
N ALA A 19 -32.41 -12.48 -8.50
CA ALA A 19 -32.48 -13.86 -8.95
C ALA A 19 -33.78 -14.09 -9.74
N LYS A 20 -33.70 -14.73 -10.90
CA LYS A 20 -34.84 -15.41 -11.52
C LYS A 20 -34.44 -16.81 -11.95
N LYS A 21 -35.12 -17.80 -11.31
CA LYS A 21 -35.17 -19.20 -11.74
C LYS A 21 -35.95 -19.30 -13.06
N SER A 22 -35.45 -20.05 -14.03
CA SER A 22 -36.33 -20.69 -15.03
C SER A 22 -35.75 -22.03 -15.48
N ARG A 23 -36.72 -22.94 -15.68
CA ARG A 23 -36.63 -24.38 -15.90
C ARG A 23 -35.89 -24.77 -17.19
N ALA A 24 -35.26 -25.95 -17.07
CA ALA A 24 -34.69 -26.71 -18.19
C ALA A 24 -35.75 -27.32 -19.12
N PRO A 25 -35.36 -27.73 -20.34
CA PRO A 25 -35.82 -28.99 -20.90
C PRO A 25 -34.70 -30.00 -21.19
N LYS A 26 -34.99 -31.26 -20.96
CA LYS A 26 -34.19 -32.46 -21.23
C LYS A 26 -34.16 -32.78 -22.73
N LYS A 27 -33.04 -33.31 -23.22
CA LYS A 27 -32.73 -34.39 -24.21
C LYS A 27 -31.42 -33.96 -24.94
N SER A 28 -30.48 -34.82 -25.24
CA SER A 28 -30.32 -36.25 -25.44
C SER A 28 -28.81 -36.58 -25.42
N GLN A 29 -28.47 -37.76 -24.95
CA GLN A 29 -27.13 -38.34 -24.98
C GLN A 29 -26.60 -38.50 -26.42
N LYS A 30 -25.37 -38.01 -26.66
CA LYS A 30 -24.45 -38.54 -27.67
C LYS A 30 -23.07 -38.64 -27.09
N THR A 31 -22.63 -39.88 -26.94
CA THR A 31 -21.32 -40.31 -26.54
C THR A 31 -20.24 -39.69 -27.45
N GLN A 32 -19.36 -38.89 -26.95
CA GLN A 32 -18.12 -38.52 -27.63
C GLN A 32 -16.92 -38.83 -26.76
N LYS A 33 -15.96 -39.46 -27.38
CA LYS A 33 -14.71 -39.99 -26.84
C LYS A 33 -13.92 -38.90 -26.10
N THR A 34 -13.49 -39.29 -24.90
CA THR A 34 -12.53 -38.55 -24.08
C THR A 34 -11.19 -38.40 -24.80
N GLN A 35 -10.93 -37.25 -25.37
CA GLN A 35 -9.60 -36.84 -25.76
C GLN A 35 -8.96 -36.20 -24.51
N LYS A 36 -7.97 -36.90 -23.92
CA LYS A 36 -7.11 -36.35 -22.88
C LYS A 36 -6.30 -35.20 -23.53
N ASN A 37 -6.71 -33.98 -23.30
CA ASN A 37 -5.84 -32.83 -23.52
C ASN A 37 -4.74 -32.89 -22.47
N ARG A 38 -3.54 -33.14 -22.92
CA ARG A 38 -2.31 -32.81 -22.18
C ARG A 38 -2.36 -31.32 -21.91
N ILE A 39 -2.34 -30.94 -20.65
CA ILE A 39 -2.02 -29.58 -20.23
C ILE A 39 -0.54 -29.40 -20.60
N ASP A 40 -0.29 -28.62 -21.63
CA ASP A 40 1.03 -28.16 -21.99
C ASP A 40 1.40 -27.11 -20.93
N ASP A 41 2.29 -27.49 -19.99
CA ASP A 41 2.97 -26.54 -19.10
C ASP A 41 3.97 -25.71 -19.94
N THR A 42 3.45 -24.85 -20.81
CA THR A 42 4.25 -23.78 -21.38
C THR A 42 4.39 -22.70 -20.33
N GLU A 43 5.56 -22.67 -19.65
CA GLU A 43 6.04 -21.48 -18.93
C GLU A 43 5.93 -20.29 -19.89
N SER A 44 4.86 -19.50 -19.72
CA SER A 44 4.67 -18.27 -20.49
C SER A 44 5.73 -17.27 -20.04
N THR A 45 6.72 -17.04 -20.88
CA THR A 45 7.68 -15.94 -20.73
C THR A 45 6.88 -14.63 -20.55
N PRO A 46 7.17 -13.80 -19.53
CA PRO A 46 6.44 -12.56 -19.34
C PRO A 46 6.52 -11.70 -20.60
N VAL A 47 5.37 -11.26 -21.09
CA VAL A 47 5.30 -10.30 -22.20
C VAL A 47 5.94 -9.00 -21.74
N GLN A 48 6.91 -8.48 -22.48
CA GLN A 48 7.56 -7.23 -22.15
C GLN A 48 6.58 -6.06 -22.35
N GLY A 49 6.25 -5.35 -21.28
CA GLY A 49 5.26 -4.28 -21.22
C GLY A 49 3.92 -4.74 -20.62
N ALA A 50 3.17 -3.77 -20.09
CA ALA A 50 1.86 -4.01 -19.50
C ALA A 50 0.81 -4.33 -20.57
N ALA A 51 0.00 -5.35 -20.32
CA ALA A 51 -1.16 -5.68 -21.15
C ALA A 51 -2.35 -6.02 -20.24
N ALA A 52 -3.55 -5.61 -20.65
CA ALA A 52 -4.76 -5.94 -19.90
C ALA A 52 -5.01 -7.45 -19.88
N GLY A 53 -5.36 -8.00 -18.73
CA GLY A 53 -5.64 -9.43 -18.61
C GLY A 53 -5.54 -9.94 -17.17
N VAL A 54 -5.83 -11.23 -17.02
CA VAL A 54 -5.72 -11.97 -15.77
C VAL A 54 -4.52 -12.91 -15.88
N TYR A 55 -3.65 -12.88 -14.89
CA TYR A 55 -2.39 -13.59 -14.87
C TYR A 55 -2.30 -14.46 -13.62
N PRO A 56 -2.00 -15.77 -13.75
CA PRO A 56 -1.84 -16.63 -12.59
C PRO A 56 -0.57 -16.23 -11.81
N ILE A 57 -0.71 -16.11 -10.51
CA ILE A 57 0.38 -15.87 -9.55
C ILE A 57 0.42 -16.99 -8.51
N SER A 58 1.47 -17.03 -7.68
CA SER A 58 1.64 -18.12 -6.70
C SER A 58 0.54 -18.12 -5.61
N THR A 59 -0.03 -16.95 -5.33
CA THR A 59 -1.05 -16.73 -4.27
C THR A 59 -2.48 -16.57 -4.83
N GLY A 60 -2.69 -16.82 -6.13
CA GLY A 60 -3.99 -16.67 -6.78
C GLY A 60 -3.89 -16.08 -8.18
N GLU A 61 -4.51 -14.92 -8.39
CA GLU A 61 -4.49 -14.23 -9.69
C GLU A 61 -4.20 -12.73 -9.54
N ALA A 62 -3.50 -12.19 -10.52
CA ALA A 62 -3.29 -10.77 -10.71
C ALA A 62 -4.06 -10.31 -11.94
N GLU A 63 -4.92 -9.32 -11.80
CA GLU A 63 -5.61 -8.69 -12.93
C GLU A 63 -5.02 -7.33 -13.20
N LEU A 64 -4.65 -7.06 -14.45
CA LEU A 64 -4.14 -5.79 -14.90
C LEU A 64 -5.18 -5.09 -15.78
N VAL A 65 -5.61 -3.91 -15.35
CA VAL A 65 -6.68 -3.14 -16.00
C VAL A 65 -6.15 -1.75 -16.36
N PRO A 66 -6.41 -1.25 -17.60
CA PRO A 66 -6.14 0.16 -17.93
C PRO A 66 -6.94 1.10 -17.03
N ASP A 67 -6.37 2.20 -16.60
CA ASP A 67 -7.06 3.13 -15.68
C ASP A 67 -8.07 4.03 -16.42
N GLY A 68 -8.23 4.07 -17.61
CA GLY A 68 -9.23 4.83 -18.38
C GLY A 68 -9.05 6.36 -18.35
N TYR A 69 -8.15 6.92 -17.57
CA TYR A 69 -7.85 8.35 -17.49
C TYR A 69 -6.49 8.70 -18.09
N HIS A 70 -5.50 7.80 -17.90
CA HIS A 70 -4.14 7.97 -18.41
C HIS A 70 -3.82 6.85 -19.40
N ALA A 71 -3.31 7.20 -20.58
CA ALA A 71 -2.99 6.23 -21.63
C ALA A 71 -2.01 5.13 -21.16
N ASP A 72 -1.08 5.50 -20.26
CA ASP A 72 -0.08 4.60 -19.68
C ASP A 72 -0.39 4.26 -18.21
N GLY A 73 -1.65 4.46 -17.78
CA GLY A 73 -2.15 4.18 -16.44
C GLY A 73 -2.68 2.77 -16.30
N TRP A 74 -2.32 2.10 -15.21
CA TRP A 74 -2.67 0.71 -14.92
C TRP A 74 -3.10 0.52 -13.48
N LEU A 75 -4.20 -0.19 -13.30
CA LEU A 75 -4.66 -0.68 -12.01
C LEU A 75 -4.33 -2.16 -11.89
N LEU A 76 -3.60 -2.54 -10.85
CA LEU A 76 -3.35 -3.93 -10.49
C LEU A 76 -4.32 -4.36 -9.39
N LEU A 77 -5.07 -5.43 -9.66
CA LEU A 77 -5.86 -6.13 -8.65
C LEU A 77 -5.18 -7.46 -8.32
N ILE A 78 -5.17 -7.83 -7.05
CA ILE A 78 -4.71 -9.15 -6.57
C ILE A 78 -5.91 -9.83 -5.93
N ASN A 79 -6.29 -10.97 -6.47
CA ASN A 79 -7.50 -11.72 -6.05
C ASN A 79 -8.77 -10.84 -5.99
N GLY A 80 -8.92 -9.95 -6.99
CA GLY A 80 -10.05 -9.03 -7.09
C GLY A 80 -9.98 -7.78 -6.19
N VAL A 81 -8.92 -7.63 -5.39
CA VAL A 81 -8.70 -6.46 -4.52
C VAL A 81 -7.74 -5.49 -5.19
N GLN A 82 -8.11 -4.22 -5.29
CA GLN A 82 -7.22 -3.17 -5.79
C GLN A 82 -5.97 -3.07 -4.92
N SER A 83 -4.81 -3.34 -5.52
CA SER A 83 -3.53 -3.40 -4.82
C SER A 83 -2.60 -2.25 -5.18
N SER A 84 -2.58 -1.82 -6.44
CA SER A 84 -1.68 -0.75 -6.87
C SER A 84 -2.22 -0.03 -8.09
N HIS A 85 -1.89 1.25 -8.22
CA HIS A 85 -2.03 2.04 -9.43
C HIS A 85 -0.64 2.48 -9.89
N VAL A 86 -0.40 2.44 -11.21
CA VAL A 86 0.88 2.82 -11.82
C VAL A 86 0.62 3.59 -13.09
N ILE A 87 1.26 4.73 -13.24
CA ILE A 87 1.43 5.39 -14.53
C ILE A 87 2.87 5.17 -14.98
N VAL A 88 3.04 4.50 -16.14
CA VAL A 88 4.36 4.22 -16.70
C VAL A 88 5.01 5.54 -17.13
N GLY A 89 6.28 5.75 -16.76
CA GLY A 89 6.99 7.01 -17.01
C GLY A 89 6.73 8.11 -15.97
N GLU A 90 5.70 7.96 -15.09
CA GLU A 90 5.38 8.96 -14.08
C GLU A 90 5.47 8.38 -12.64
N PRO A 91 6.66 8.03 -12.16
CA PRO A 91 6.84 7.35 -10.88
C PRO A 91 6.39 8.16 -9.67
N ARG A 92 6.28 9.49 -9.79
CA ARG A 92 5.83 10.38 -8.70
C ARG A 92 4.33 10.49 -8.57
N GLN A 93 3.58 9.97 -9.53
CA GLN A 93 2.13 9.98 -9.45
C GLN A 93 1.65 8.83 -8.55
N LEU A 94 1.09 9.19 -7.40
CA LEU A 94 0.50 8.26 -6.44
C LEU A 94 -1.02 8.50 -6.43
N ASP A 95 -1.77 7.59 -6.98
CA ASP A 95 -3.23 7.73 -7.09
C ASP A 95 -3.93 7.39 -5.77
N PHE A 96 -3.48 6.33 -5.10
CA PHE A 96 -4.04 5.96 -3.80
C PHE A 96 -3.67 6.99 -2.74
N GLU A 97 -4.68 7.55 -2.09
CA GLU A 97 -4.52 8.63 -1.11
C GLU A 97 -3.58 8.26 0.04
N TYR A 98 -3.65 7.03 0.55
CA TYR A 98 -2.83 6.60 1.67
C TYR A 98 -1.32 6.56 1.31
N MET A 99 -0.98 6.28 0.06
CA MET A 99 0.40 6.32 -0.42
C MET A 99 0.95 7.75 -0.42
N ARG A 100 0.12 8.75 -0.77
CA ARG A 100 0.49 10.17 -0.65
C ARG A 100 0.71 10.57 0.80
N TRP A 101 -0.13 10.06 1.73
CA TRP A 101 0.04 10.33 3.15
C TRP A 101 1.33 9.71 3.70
N ILE A 102 1.67 8.49 3.30
CA ILE A 102 2.96 7.86 3.62
C ILE A 102 4.10 8.71 3.07
N ALA A 103 4.02 9.12 1.81
CA ALA A 103 5.05 9.95 1.16
C ALA A 103 5.27 11.26 1.90
N ALA A 104 4.21 11.97 2.31
CA ALA A 104 4.29 13.22 3.08
C ALA A 104 5.01 13.04 4.41
N VAL A 105 4.63 12.01 5.19
CA VAL A 105 5.27 11.73 6.50
C VAL A 105 6.73 11.34 6.33
N VAL A 106 7.04 10.44 5.39
CA VAL A 106 8.41 10.00 5.12
C VAL A 106 9.27 11.17 4.65
N SER A 107 8.79 12.00 3.72
CA SER A 107 9.57 13.13 3.20
C SER A 107 9.88 14.15 4.28
N SER A 108 8.90 14.50 5.11
CA SER A 108 9.13 15.40 6.26
C SER A 108 10.15 14.83 7.25
N HIS A 109 10.07 13.53 7.53
CA HIS A 109 11.00 12.88 8.46
C HIS A 109 12.42 12.78 7.88
N VAL A 110 12.55 12.48 6.59
CA VAL A 110 13.84 12.46 5.88
C VAL A 110 14.51 13.82 5.92
N GLU A 111 13.77 14.89 5.66
CA GLU A 111 14.30 16.25 5.65
C GLU A 111 14.90 16.66 7.02
N GLU A 112 14.32 16.17 8.11
CA GLU A 112 14.74 16.57 9.47
C GLU A 112 15.80 15.66 10.08
N HIS A 113 15.78 14.35 9.78
CA HIS A 113 16.51 13.36 10.57
C HIS A 113 17.43 12.44 9.78
N LEU A 114 17.32 12.38 8.44
CA LEU A 114 18.02 11.39 7.64
C LEU A 114 18.84 12.02 6.50
N ASP A 115 19.90 11.32 6.08
CA ASP A 115 20.69 11.73 4.91
C ASP A 115 20.02 11.26 3.61
N ALA A 116 19.32 12.15 2.92
CA ALA A 116 18.64 11.86 1.66
C ALA A 116 19.57 11.25 0.58
N ALA A 117 20.88 11.49 0.64
CA ALA A 117 21.85 10.95 -0.30
C ALA A 117 22.21 9.47 -0.04
N LYS A 118 21.86 8.92 1.14
CA LYS A 118 22.24 7.56 1.57
C LYS A 118 21.07 6.70 2.01
N LEU A 119 19.85 7.09 1.72
CA LEU A 119 18.62 6.44 2.20
C LEU A 119 18.54 4.96 1.83
N ARG A 120 18.18 4.15 2.81
CA ARG A 120 17.89 2.72 2.69
C ARG A 120 16.42 2.50 3.10
N ILE A 121 15.54 2.42 2.11
CA ILE A 121 14.11 2.27 2.31
C ILE A 121 13.73 0.81 2.08
N THR A 122 12.98 0.24 3.01
CA THR A 122 12.41 -1.11 2.87
C THR A 122 10.90 -1.01 2.75
N HIS A 123 10.35 -1.72 1.78
CA HIS A 123 8.91 -1.84 1.53
C HIS A 123 8.52 -3.29 1.79
N LEU A 124 7.76 -3.55 2.85
CA LEU A 124 7.12 -4.83 3.10
C LEU A 124 5.75 -4.82 2.41
N GLY A 125 5.56 -5.72 1.45
CA GLY A 125 4.51 -5.68 0.45
C GLY A 125 4.98 -4.94 -0.80
N GLY A 126 4.91 -5.63 -1.94
CA GLY A 126 5.42 -5.10 -3.21
C GLY A 126 4.32 -4.53 -4.10
N GLY A 127 3.28 -5.32 -4.32
CA GLY A 127 2.29 -5.01 -5.35
C GLY A 127 2.98 -4.65 -6.67
N ALA A 128 2.58 -3.54 -7.29
CA ALA A 128 3.25 -3.00 -8.48
C ALA A 128 4.49 -2.13 -8.17
N CYS A 129 4.99 -2.14 -6.96
CA CYS A 129 6.13 -1.33 -6.50
C CYS A 129 5.92 0.19 -6.60
N SER A 130 4.68 0.69 -6.54
CA SER A 130 4.36 2.13 -6.70
C SER A 130 5.16 3.02 -5.74
N MET A 131 5.20 2.70 -4.44
CA MET A 131 5.97 3.44 -3.44
C MET A 131 7.48 3.36 -3.68
N ALA A 132 8.00 2.19 -4.08
CA ALA A 132 9.43 2.03 -4.35
C ALA A 132 9.88 2.79 -5.60
N ARG A 133 9.04 2.85 -6.64
CA ARG A 133 9.25 3.68 -7.83
C ARG A 133 9.26 5.16 -7.45
N TYR A 134 8.27 5.59 -6.65
CA TYR A 134 8.16 6.97 -6.16
C TYR A 134 9.42 7.41 -5.40
N PHE A 135 9.85 6.67 -4.38
CA PHE A 135 11.01 7.05 -3.58
C PHE A 135 12.34 6.91 -4.33
N ALA A 136 12.45 5.95 -5.24
CA ALA A 136 13.64 5.84 -6.10
C ALA A 136 13.79 7.03 -7.07
N ASP A 137 12.68 7.68 -7.44
CA ASP A 137 12.71 8.89 -8.24
C ASP A 137 12.91 10.15 -7.39
N LEU A 138 12.21 10.24 -6.25
CA LEU A 138 12.32 11.36 -5.33
C LEU A 138 13.74 11.48 -4.73
N TYR A 139 14.35 10.34 -4.39
CA TYR A 139 15.70 10.23 -3.86
C TYR A 139 16.56 9.34 -4.78
N PRO A 140 17.16 9.90 -5.84
CA PRO A 140 17.81 9.11 -6.91
C PRO A 140 18.98 8.24 -6.46
N THR A 141 19.59 8.55 -5.32
CA THR A 141 20.69 7.78 -4.72
C THR A 141 20.23 6.77 -3.67
N SER A 142 18.94 6.75 -3.35
CA SER A 142 18.37 5.82 -2.38
C SER A 142 18.46 4.36 -2.84
N ARG A 143 18.49 3.46 -1.86
CA ARG A 143 18.43 2.01 -2.07
C ARG A 143 17.11 1.50 -1.52
N ASN A 144 16.20 1.11 -2.42
CA ASN A 144 14.91 0.57 -2.06
C ASN A 144 14.95 -0.97 -2.11
N THR A 145 14.54 -1.61 -1.03
CA THR A 145 14.33 -3.07 -0.98
C THR A 145 12.83 -3.33 -0.84
N VAL A 146 12.25 -3.97 -1.82
CA VAL A 146 10.86 -4.43 -1.80
C VAL A 146 10.85 -5.89 -1.40
N VAL A 147 10.06 -6.24 -0.39
CA VAL A 147 9.82 -7.63 0.03
C VAL A 147 8.44 -8.02 -0.48
N GLU A 148 8.40 -8.99 -1.39
CA GLU A 148 7.17 -9.48 -2.01
C GLU A 148 7.05 -10.98 -1.77
N LEU A 149 5.89 -11.43 -1.32
CA LEU A 149 5.63 -12.84 -1.03
C LEU A 149 5.58 -13.67 -2.31
N ASP A 150 4.93 -13.13 -3.33
CA ASP A 150 4.66 -13.84 -4.59
C ASP A 150 5.77 -13.66 -5.61
N ALA A 151 6.53 -14.74 -5.84
CA ALA A 151 7.64 -14.74 -6.79
C ALA A 151 7.18 -14.44 -8.22
N LYS A 152 5.99 -14.96 -8.60
CA LYS A 152 5.48 -14.79 -9.97
C LYS A 152 4.98 -13.36 -10.18
N LEU A 153 4.32 -12.77 -9.18
CA LEU A 153 3.97 -11.35 -9.21
C LEU A 153 5.22 -10.47 -9.35
N ALA A 154 6.28 -10.77 -8.58
CA ALA A 154 7.55 -10.04 -8.66
C ALA A 154 8.18 -10.07 -10.07
N GLU A 155 8.08 -11.21 -10.77
CA GLU A 155 8.50 -11.33 -12.17
C GLU A 155 7.63 -10.48 -13.10
N TYR A 156 6.31 -10.58 -12.97
CA TYR A 156 5.36 -9.86 -13.81
C TYR A 156 5.51 -8.35 -13.69
N VAL A 157 5.54 -7.80 -12.48
CA VAL A 157 5.64 -6.35 -12.28
C VAL A 157 6.95 -5.78 -12.82
N ARG A 158 8.02 -6.56 -12.77
CA ARG A 158 9.29 -6.21 -13.42
C ARG A 158 9.21 -6.18 -14.94
N ALA A 159 8.39 -7.04 -15.54
CA ALA A 159 8.18 -7.08 -16.98
C ALA A 159 7.20 -6.01 -17.46
N TRP A 160 6.19 -5.68 -16.64
CA TRP A 160 5.14 -4.73 -17.01
C TRP A 160 5.54 -3.28 -16.82
N PHE A 161 6.28 -2.97 -15.75
CA PHE A 161 6.53 -1.61 -15.32
C PHE A 161 8.01 -1.23 -15.34
N ASP A 162 8.26 0.06 -15.45
CA ASP A 162 9.58 0.69 -15.48
C ASP A 162 10.25 0.76 -14.08
N ILE A 163 10.29 -0.39 -13.37
CA ILE A 163 10.89 -0.47 -12.05
C ILE A 163 12.42 -0.36 -12.19
N PRO A 164 13.07 0.63 -11.54
CA PRO A 164 14.51 0.77 -11.58
C PRO A 164 15.23 -0.51 -11.14
N LYS A 165 16.35 -0.85 -11.80
CA LYS A 165 17.16 -2.02 -11.43
C LYS A 165 17.90 -1.78 -10.11
N ALA A 166 18.31 -2.89 -9.44
CA ALA A 166 19.22 -2.82 -8.29
C ALA A 166 20.51 -2.03 -8.66
N PRO A 167 21.06 -1.24 -7.72
CA PRO A 167 20.70 -1.15 -6.30
C PRO A 167 19.54 -0.19 -6.00
N ARG A 168 19.01 0.56 -6.98
CA ARG A 168 17.95 1.55 -6.75
C ARG A 168 16.66 0.92 -6.26
N VAL A 169 16.19 -0.15 -6.92
CA VAL A 169 15.06 -0.97 -6.46
C VAL A 169 15.40 -2.45 -6.60
N LYS A 170 15.56 -3.14 -5.46
CA LYS A 170 15.76 -4.58 -5.37
C LYS A 170 14.46 -5.23 -4.88
N ILE A 171 13.87 -6.14 -5.66
CA ILE A 171 12.79 -7.00 -5.17
C ILE A 171 13.42 -8.25 -4.56
N ARG A 172 13.04 -8.56 -3.33
CA ARG A 172 13.39 -9.77 -2.59
C ARG A 172 12.13 -10.58 -2.35
N VAL A 173 12.05 -11.74 -2.95
CA VAL A 173 10.95 -12.67 -2.72
C VAL A 173 11.07 -13.28 -1.33
N GLY A 174 9.97 -13.26 -0.56
CA GLY A 174 9.90 -13.83 0.77
C GLY A 174 8.75 -13.29 1.60
N GLU A 175 8.46 -13.98 2.69
CA GLU A 175 7.46 -13.55 3.67
C GLU A 175 8.03 -12.37 4.49
N ALA A 176 7.18 -11.37 4.75
CA ALA A 176 7.60 -10.09 5.33
C ALA A 176 8.26 -10.22 6.71
N GLY A 177 7.67 -11.01 7.62
CA GLY A 177 8.19 -11.22 8.97
C GLY A 177 9.53 -11.98 8.95
N ALA A 178 9.57 -13.08 8.19
CA ALA A 178 10.79 -13.89 8.06
C ALA A 178 11.94 -13.09 7.43
N VAL A 179 11.65 -12.26 6.44
CA VAL A 179 12.68 -11.40 5.82
C VAL A 179 13.12 -10.30 6.78
N THR A 180 12.20 -9.66 7.52
CA THR A 180 12.53 -8.61 8.50
C THR A 180 13.47 -9.13 9.59
N ALA A 181 13.24 -10.33 10.09
CA ALA A 181 14.10 -10.98 11.08
C ALA A 181 15.56 -11.23 10.61
N THR A 182 15.82 -11.13 9.28
CA THR A 182 17.18 -11.26 8.73
C THR A 182 17.91 -9.92 8.57
N PHE A 183 17.29 -8.82 8.88
CA PHE A 183 17.94 -7.52 8.75
C PHE A 183 18.97 -7.32 9.87
N ALA A 184 20.14 -6.84 9.49
CA ALA A 184 21.14 -6.48 10.48
C ALA A 184 20.65 -5.23 11.27
N PRO A 185 21.02 -5.11 12.54
CA PRO A 185 20.74 -3.91 13.33
C PRO A 185 21.21 -2.64 12.62
N ALA A 186 20.45 -1.55 12.75
CA ALA A 186 20.74 -0.23 12.21
C ALA A 186 21.02 -0.22 10.69
N SER A 187 20.41 -1.13 9.94
CA SER A 187 20.65 -1.29 8.51
C SER A 187 19.56 -0.68 7.61
N ARG A 188 18.51 -0.10 8.18
CA ARG A 188 17.38 0.53 7.50
C ARG A 188 17.17 1.94 8.01
N ASP A 189 16.82 2.86 7.12
CA ASP A 189 16.51 4.23 7.51
C ASP A 189 15.00 4.45 7.55
N VAL A 190 14.27 3.85 6.61
CA VAL A 190 12.80 3.84 6.57
C VAL A 190 12.31 2.43 6.30
N LEU A 191 11.32 1.97 7.07
CA LEU A 191 10.63 0.73 6.81
C LEU A 191 9.13 1.01 6.67
N ILE A 192 8.57 0.68 5.51
CA ILE A 192 7.17 0.86 5.16
C ILE A 192 6.51 -0.52 5.16
N ARG A 193 5.44 -0.72 5.93
CA ARG A 193 4.66 -1.95 5.89
C ARG A 193 3.29 -1.68 5.24
N ASP A 194 3.07 -2.32 4.09
CA ASP A 194 1.83 -2.28 3.33
C ASP A 194 1.49 -3.70 2.85
N VAL A 195 1.25 -4.59 3.83
CA VAL A 195 1.04 -6.03 3.62
C VAL A 195 -0.39 -6.40 3.98
N PHE A 196 -1.07 -7.03 3.04
CA PHE A 196 -2.43 -7.51 3.21
C PHE A 196 -2.58 -8.96 2.76
N ALA A 197 -3.39 -9.73 3.50
CA ALA A 197 -3.93 -11.01 3.12
C ALA A 197 -5.45 -10.83 2.94
N GLY A 198 -5.89 -10.63 1.69
CA GLY A 198 -7.22 -10.10 1.41
C GLY A 198 -7.33 -8.62 1.84
N ASP A 199 -8.20 -8.34 2.82
CA ASP A 199 -8.45 -6.98 3.32
C ASP A 199 -7.89 -6.71 4.72
N THR A 200 -7.08 -7.62 5.26
CA THR A 200 -6.50 -7.52 6.61
C THR A 200 -4.99 -7.74 6.59
N THR A 201 -4.28 -7.08 7.49
CA THR A 201 -2.87 -7.36 7.74
C THR A 201 -2.72 -8.69 8.48
N PRO A 202 -1.76 -9.58 8.11
CA PRO A 202 -1.46 -10.78 8.88
C PRO A 202 -1.12 -10.45 10.34
N GLU A 203 -1.75 -11.16 11.29
CA GLU A 203 -1.64 -10.90 12.72
C GLU A 203 -0.18 -10.88 13.22
N ALA A 204 0.67 -11.78 12.69
CA ALA A 204 2.08 -11.84 13.05
C ALA A 204 2.86 -10.54 12.77
N LEU A 205 2.36 -9.67 11.87
CA LEU A 205 2.98 -8.39 11.51
C LEU A 205 2.39 -7.19 12.28
N THR A 206 1.44 -7.43 13.20
CA THR A 206 0.78 -6.37 13.98
C THR A 206 1.19 -6.38 15.45
N THR A 207 2.05 -7.32 15.85
CA THR A 207 2.46 -7.53 17.25
C THR A 207 3.53 -6.55 17.71
N VAL A 208 3.65 -6.40 19.04
CA VAL A 208 4.74 -5.64 19.67
C VAL A 208 6.10 -6.27 19.34
N GLU A 209 6.18 -7.60 19.30
CA GLU A 209 7.40 -8.34 18.99
C GLU A 209 7.89 -8.04 17.58
N PHE A 210 6.99 -8.03 16.60
CA PHE A 210 7.32 -7.62 15.24
C PHE A 210 7.78 -6.16 15.19
N THR A 211 7.09 -5.27 15.90
CA THR A 211 7.45 -3.86 15.99
C THR A 211 8.86 -3.68 16.59
N ARG A 212 9.25 -4.46 17.62
CA ARG A 212 10.62 -4.47 18.17
C ARG A 212 11.64 -4.94 17.15
N THR A 213 11.34 -6.03 16.41
CA THR A 213 12.22 -6.52 15.33
C THR A 213 12.45 -5.46 14.25
N VAL A 214 11.41 -4.73 13.90
CA VAL A 214 11.53 -3.59 12.97
C VAL A 214 12.42 -2.51 13.58
N ALA A 215 12.16 -2.10 14.83
CA ALA A 215 12.91 -1.03 15.51
C ALA A 215 14.42 -1.37 15.61
N GLU A 216 14.80 -2.61 15.91
CA GLU A 216 16.18 -3.07 15.92
C GLU A 216 16.87 -2.93 14.55
N SER A 217 16.13 -3.09 13.46
CA SER A 217 16.65 -2.94 12.11
C SER A 217 16.87 -1.49 11.68
N LEU A 218 16.19 -0.54 12.35
CA LEU A 218 16.26 0.88 12.03
C LEU A 218 17.57 1.51 12.53
N ALA A 219 18.16 2.35 11.70
CA ALA A 219 19.28 3.21 12.09
C ALA A 219 18.81 4.30 13.06
N PRO A 220 19.74 4.94 13.81
CA PRO A 220 19.40 6.11 14.60
C PRO A 220 18.66 7.15 13.76
N GLY A 221 17.53 7.64 14.27
CA GLY A 221 16.65 8.54 13.53
C GLY A 221 15.74 7.85 12.50
N GLY A 222 15.76 6.51 12.40
CA GLY A 222 14.95 5.77 11.44
C GLY A 222 13.45 5.83 11.72
N LEU A 223 12.65 5.58 10.68
CA LEU A 223 11.19 5.63 10.71
C LEU A 223 10.57 4.28 10.35
N TYR A 224 9.68 3.79 11.20
CA TYR A 224 8.72 2.75 10.84
C TYR A 224 7.38 3.39 10.50
N ILE A 225 6.79 3.05 9.35
CA ILE A 225 5.47 3.53 8.93
C ILE A 225 4.66 2.38 8.34
N LEU A 226 3.38 2.31 8.69
CA LEU A 226 2.52 1.21 8.30
C LEU A 226 1.16 1.69 7.80
N ASN A 227 0.58 0.91 6.90
CA ASN A 227 -0.81 1.02 6.49
C ASN A 227 -1.65 -0.01 7.24
N CYS A 228 -2.62 0.46 8.02
CA CYS A 228 -3.62 -0.34 8.70
C CYS A 228 -4.97 -0.15 8.01
N GLY A 229 -5.45 -1.20 7.31
CA GLY A 229 -6.82 -1.24 6.80
C GLY A 229 -7.78 -1.58 7.94
N ASP A 230 -8.71 -0.68 8.28
CA ASP A 230 -9.59 -0.89 9.43
C ASP A 230 -11.04 -0.51 9.16
N GLY A 231 -11.92 -0.96 10.01
CA GLY A 231 -13.34 -0.65 10.01
C GLY A 231 -13.70 0.53 10.91
N PRO A 232 -15.00 0.84 11.03
CA PRO A 232 -15.50 1.96 11.86
C PRO A 232 -15.13 1.88 13.34
N ALA A 233 -14.88 0.67 13.88
CA ALA A 233 -14.49 0.48 15.28
C ALA A 233 -13.06 0.97 15.59
N LEU A 234 -12.21 1.06 14.56
CA LEU A 234 -10.80 1.45 14.69
C LEU A 234 -10.01 0.55 15.66
N SER A 235 -10.43 -0.71 15.81
CA SER A 235 -9.83 -1.65 16.78
C SER A 235 -8.42 -2.06 16.37
N GLY A 236 -8.19 -2.31 15.08
CA GLY A 236 -6.88 -2.63 14.53
C GLY A 236 -5.92 -1.45 14.65
N ALA A 237 -6.37 -0.26 14.26
CA ALA A 237 -5.58 0.96 14.37
C ALA A 237 -5.20 1.30 15.82
N ARG A 238 -6.10 1.06 16.79
CA ARG A 238 -5.80 1.21 18.22
C ARG A 238 -4.75 0.21 18.70
N ALA A 239 -4.90 -1.06 18.33
CA ALA A 239 -3.97 -2.12 18.71
C ALA A 239 -2.57 -1.85 18.15
N GLU A 240 -2.47 -1.53 16.85
CA GLU A 240 -1.19 -1.24 16.22
C GLU A 240 -0.54 0.06 16.74
N ALA A 241 -1.33 1.12 16.95
CA ALA A 241 -0.82 2.35 17.58
C ALA A 241 -0.31 2.10 19.01
N SER A 242 -1.01 1.23 19.77
CA SER A 242 -0.57 0.81 21.11
C SER A 242 0.76 0.06 21.03
N ALA A 243 0.89 -0.88 20.10
CA ALA A 243 2.13 -1.65 19.89
C ALA A 243 3.31 -0.73 19.51
N LEU A 244 3.08 0.29 18.68
CA LEU A 244 4.11 1.26 18.35
C LEU A 244 4.50 2.13 19.55
N LEU A 245 3.55 2.56 20.40
CA LEU A 245 3.82 3.34 21.62
C LEU A 245 4.59 2.58 22.69
N GLU A 246 4.58 1.24 22.67
CA GLU A 246 5.41 0.42 23.56
C GLU A 246 6.88 0.38 23.13
N VAL A 247 7.16 0.68 21.86
CA VAL A 247 8.49 0.52 21.25
C VAL A 247 9.12 1.86 20.91
N PHE A 248 8.34 2.80 20.38
CA PHE A 248 8.82 4.09 19.92
C PHE A 248 8.41 5.23 20.85
N GLU A 249 9.28 6.21 20.99
CA GLU A 249 9.03 7.41 21.82
C GLU A 249 7.98 8.30 21.17
N TYR A 250 8.04 8.44 19.85
CA TYR A 250 7.14 9.27 19.06
C TYR A 250 6.32 8.42 18.10
N VAL A 251 5.00 8.63 18.10
CA VAL A 251 4.07 7.94 17.21
C VAL A 251 3.09 8.94 16.65
N CYS A 252 2.83 8.90 15.34
CA CYS A 252 1.79 9.71 14.71
C CYS A 252 0.78 8.86 13.95
N ILE A 253 -0.40 9.43 13.69
CA ILE A 253 -1.45 8.85 12.86
C ILE A 253 -1.83 9.84 11.76
N VAL A 254 -2.04 9.31 10.55
CA VAL A 254 -2.63 10.06 9.43
C VAL A 254 -3.79 9.25 8.85
N ALA A 255 -4.96 9.85 8.79
CA ALA A 255 -6.12 9.29 8.10
C ALA A 255 -7.15 10.39 7.78
N ASP A 256 -8.10 10.09 6.90
CA ASP A 256 -9.19 11.02 6.64
C ASP A 256 -10.14 11.18 7.82
N SER A 257 -10.85 12.31 7.85
CA SER A 257 -11.72 12.66 8.96
C SER A 257 -12.92 11.71 9.15
N ALA A 258 -13.42 11.09 8.09
CA ALA A 258 -14.57 10.18 8.19
C ALA A 258 -14.10 8.84 8.79
N MET A 259 -12.90 8.38 8.40
CA MET A 259 -12.26 7.19 8.98
C MET A 259 -12.00 7.40 10.48
N LEU A 260 -11.36 8.49 10.87
CA LEU A 260 -11.03 8.81 12.26
C LEU A 260 -12.27 9.01 13.17
N LYS A 261 -13.42 9.30 12.58
CA LYS A 261 -14.72 9.39 13.27
C LYS A 261 -15.52 8.09 13.26
N GLY A 262 -14.92 7.00 12.78
CA GLY A 262 -15.59 5.70 12.70
C GLY A 262 -16.80 5.67 11.76
N ARG A 263 -16.80 6.46 10.69
CA ARG A 263 -17.93 6.58 9.78
C ARG A 263 -17.84 5.70 8.54
N ARG A 264 -16.65 5.21 8.23
CA ARG A 264 -16.38 4.33 7.08
C ARG A 264 -15.20 3.40 7.36
N ARG A 265 -15.03 2.39 6.54
CA ARG A 265 -13.81 1.61 6.42
C ARG A 265 -12.77 2.39 5.62
N GLY A 266 -11.48 2.17 5.87
CA GLY A 266 -10.41 2.81 5.09
C GLY A 266 -9.02 2.55 5.67
N ASN A 267 -8.06 3.34 5.20
CA ASN A 267 -6.67 3.26 5.59
C ASN A 267 -6.37 4.21 6.75
N VAL A 268 -5.60 3.73 7.71
CA VAL A 268 -5.01 4.50 8.80
C VAL A 268 -3.50 4.32 8.71
N ILE A 269 -2.77 5.38 8.45
CA ILE A 269 -1.31 5.37 8.44
C ILE A 269 -0.83 5.65 9.85
N ILE A 270 0.04 4.78 10.36
CA ILE A 270 0.64 4.91 11.69
C ILE A 270 2.15 4.90 11.50
N ALA A 271 2.85 5.85 12.13
CA ALA A 271 4.31 5.88 12.08
C ALA A 271 4.91 6.03 13.47
N GLY A 272 6.06 5.38 13.68
CA GLY A 272 6.83 5.43 14.92
C GLY A 272 8.31 5.66 14.68
N SER A 273 8.94 6.45 15.56
CA SER A 273 10.37 6.74 15.54
C SER A 273 10.88 7.05 16.95
N HIS A 274 12.19 6.87 17.17
CA HIS A 274 12.89 7.40 18.35
C HIS A 274 13.37 8.85 18.13
N ALA A 275 13.41 9.33 16.88
CA ALA A 275 13.58 10.75 16.58
C ALA A 275 12.24 11.47 16.68
N PRO A 276 12.21 12.75 17.05
CA PRO A 276 10.98 13.51 17.19
C PRO A 276 10.13 13.49 15.93
N LEU A 277 8.83 13.26 16.08
CA LEU A 277 7.83 13.48 15.03
C LEU A 277 7.16 14.84 15.28
N PRO A 278 6.66 15.53 14.23
CA PRO A 278 6.09 16.86 14.36
C PRO A 278 4.98 16.93 15.40
N GLU A 279 5.13 17.85 16.36
CA GLU A 279 4.14 18.10 17.40
C GLU A 279 3.10 19.13 16.94
N ALA A 280 1.88 19.05 17.45
CA ALA A 280 0.81 20.00 17.16
C ALA A 280 1.25 21.43 17.45
N GLY A 281 1.03 22.32 16.48
CA GLY A 281 1.44 23.73 16.55
C GLY A 281 2.86 24.02 16.05
N SER A 282 3.67 22.99 15.72
CA SER A 282 4.96 23.19 15.07
C SER A 282 4.82 23.59 13.59
N VAL A 283 5.87 24.19 13.05
CA VAL A 283 5.95 24.56 11.62
C VAL A 283 5.86 23.31 10.75
N GLN A 284 6.51 22.24 11.19
CA GLN A 284 6.53 20.95 10.50
C GLN A 284 5.14 20.30 10.47
N ALA A 285 4.42 20.27 11.59
CA ALA A 285 3.05 19.77 11.62
C ALA A 285 2.12 20.58 10.71
N ALA A 286 2.31 21.91 10.65
CA ALA A 286 1.55 22.77 9.74
C ALA A 286 1.91 22.49 8.25
N ALA A 287 3.17 22.18 7.94
CA ALA A 287 3.60 21.80 6.59
C ALA A 287 2.97 20.48 6.16
N ILE A 288 3.08 19.43 6.98
CA ILE A 288 2.42 18.14 6.72
C ILE A 288 0.92 18.31 6.56
N ALA A 289 0.26 19.04 7.48
CA ALA A 289 -1.18 19.25 7.41
C ALA A 289 -1.61 19.92 6.09
N ARG A 290 -0.80 20.85 5.58
CA ARG A 290 -1.06 21.50 4.27
C ARG A 290 -0.94 20.51 3.12
N GLU A 291 0.08 19.65 3.14
CA GLU A 291 0.27 18.61 2.13
C GLU A 291 -0.88 17.59 2.16
N LEU A 292 -1.31 17.17 3.35
CA LEU A 292 -2.41 16.24 3.57
C LEU A 292 -3.79 16.80 3.18
N MET A 293 -3.92 18.11 3.03
CA MET A 293 -5.13 18.74 2.49
C MET A 293 -5.22 18.67 0.96
N GLY A 294 -4.11 18.33 0.29
CA GLY A 294 -4.07 18.15 -1.15
C GLY A 294 -4.72 16.84 -1.60
N GLY A 295 -5.12 16.78 -2.89
CA GLY A 295 -5.73 15.60 -3.49
C GLY A 295 -7.22 15.43 -3.16
N GLY A 296 -7.80 14.31 -3.64
CA GLY A 296 -9.24 14.04 -3.57
C GLY A 296 -9.78 13.71 -2.17
N VAL A 297 -8.91 13.24 -1.26
CA VAL A 297 -9.27 12.87 0.12
C VAL A 297 -8.33 13.54 1.10
N PRO A 298 -8.75 14.66 1.72
CA PRO A 298 -7.97 15.33 2.76
C PRO A 298 -7.84 14.49 4.02
N ALA A 299 -6.62 14.47 4.60
CA ALA A 299 -6.36 13.76 5.85
C ALA A 299 -5.98 14.69 7.00
N GLN A 300 -6.06 14.14 8.21
CA GLN A 300 -5.60 14.78 9.44
C GLN A 300 -4.31 14.12 9.91
N TYR A 301 -3.41 14.90 10.46
CA TYR A 301 -2.24 14.46 11.20
C TYR A 301 -2.53 14.53 12.70
N TRP A 302 -2.28 13.43 13.41
CA TRP A 302 -2.32 13.34 14.88
C TRP A 302 -0.92 13.09 15.42
N ASP A 303 -0.47 13.95 16.30
CA ASP A 303 0.79 13.83 17.01
C ASP A 303 0.75 12.77 18.10
N THR A 304 1.89 12.52 18.74
CA THR A 304 2.05 11.52 19.79
C THR A 304 1.09 11.75 20.97
N ALA A 305 0.85 13.00 21.35
CA ALA A 305 -0.05 13.31 22.45
C ALA A 305 -1.49 12.89 22.14
N ARG A 306 -1.94 13.14 20.91
CA ARG A 306 -3.27 12.75 20.45
C ARG A 306 -3.39 11.24 20.22
N VAL A 307 -2.33 10.58 19.74
CA VAL A 307 -2.30 9.12 19.60
C VAL A 307 -2.41 8.44 20.95
N ARG A 308 -1.72 8.92 21.99
CA ARG A 308 -1.83 8.42 23.36
C ARG A 308 -3.24 8.57 23.95
N GLN A 309 -4.00 9.58 23.54
CA GLN A 309 -5.43 9.73 23.89
C GLN A 309 -6.32 8.75 23.14
N PHE A 310 -6.00 8.48 21.88
CA PHE A 310 -6.78 7.61 21.01
C PHE A 310 -6.72 6.13 21.46
N VAL A 311 -5.60 5.66 21.98
CA VAL A 311 -5.43 4.25 22.38
C VAL A 311 -5.97 3.94 23.79
N ARG A 312 -6.31 4.96 24.58
CA ARG A 312 -7.01 4.82 25.89
C ARG A 312 -8.49 4.45 25.69
#